data_5949dfb2b0b350ee83134a9d16af65d1
#
_entry.id   5949dfb2b0b350ee83134a9d16af65d1
#
_cell.length_a   1.000
_cell.length_b   1.000
_cell.length_c   1.000
_cell.angle_alpha   90.00
_cell.angle_beta   90.00
_cell.angle_gamma   90.00
#
_symmetry.space_group_name_H-M   'P 1'
#
loop_
_entity.id
_entity.type
_entity.pdbx_description
1 polymer ?
#
loop_
_entity_poly.entity_id
_entity_poly.type
_entity_poly.pdbx_seq_one_letter_code
_entity_poly.pdbx_strand_id
1 'polypeptide(L)'
;MTFTIAIDGLAGSGKGSLALGISKKFNFSYFDTGILYRELAYLSVDEFGEDFTKENVIKIAKHYKYNVIDETKLRSPVIGKNASIIGSIPEVRKILKKIQRDFKEKAPHHKGIVVDGRDIGTVIFPNANIKFFISASLKERAKRRLIDFLDSNEKISYNDVIKQLQKRDQRDKERSVA
;
A
#
# COMPACT_ATOMS: atom_id res chain seq x y z
N MET A 1 8.65 22.46 11.12
CA MET A 1 8.52 21.47 10.02
C MET A 1 8.16 20.11 10.62
N THR A 2 7.20 19.39 10.07
CA THR A 2 6.80 18.06 10.53
C THR A 2 7.89 17.05 10.16
N PHE A 3 8.45 16.32 11.14
CA PHE A 3 9.44 15.29 10.90
C PHE A 3 8.85 14.14 10.10
N THR A 4 9.51 13.71 9.03
CA THR A 4 8.96 12.73 8.10
C THR A 4 9.87 11.51 8.01
N ILE A 5 9.32 10.32 8.28
CA ILE A 5 9.98 9.03 8.09
C ILE A 5 9.28 8.31 6.95
N ALA A 6 10.03 8.02 5.90
CA ALA A 6 9.58 7.25 4.75
C ALA A 6 10.06 5.80 4.86
N ILE A 7 9.15 4.84 4.73
CA ILE A 7 9.47 3.40 4.81
C ILE A 7 8.98 2.71 3.54
N ASP A 8 9.91 2.33 2.69
CA ASP A 8 9.64 1.60 1.47
C ASP A 8 10.02 0.13 1.59
N GLY A 9 9.50 -0.70 0.72
CA GLY A 9 9.89 -2.11 0.68
C GLY A 9 8.87 -3.01 0.01
N LEU A 10 9.28 -4.23 -0.29
CA LEU A 10 8.46 -5.22 -0.99
C LEU A 10 7.25 -5.69 -0.18
N ALA A 11 6.28 -6.32 -0.85
CA ALA A 11 5.12 -6.91 -0.19
C ALA A 11 5.56 -7.99 0.82
N GLY A 12 5.00 -7.97 2.05
CA GLY A 12 5.34 -8.94 3.11
C GLY A 12 6.72 -8.75 3.75
N SER A 13 7.43 -7.63 3.48
CA SER A 13 8.77 -7.37 4.05
C SER A 13 8.74 -7.02 5.55
N GLY A 14 7.58 -6.71 6.13
CA GLY A 14 7.45 -6.26 7.53
C GLY A 14 7.51 -4.74 7.73
N LYS A 15 7.52 -3.96 6.63
CA LYS A 15 7.59 -2.50 6.70
C LYS A 15 6.45 -1.86 7.50
N GLY A 16 5.20 -2.34 7.35
CA GLY A 16 4.05 -1.81 8.10
C GLY A 16 4.18 -2.02 9.60
N SER A 17 4.64 -3.20 10.05
CA SER A 17 4.90 -3.47 11.47
C SER A 17 5.99 -2.55 12.03
N LEU A 18 7.06 -2.33 11.25
CA LEU A 18 8.11 -1.38 11.63
C LEU A 18 7.56 0.05 11.70
N ALA A 19 6.81 0.47 10.69
CA ALA A 19 6.22 1.80 10.62
C ALA A 19 5.30 2.09 11.81
N LEU A 20 4.43 1.14 12.13
CA LEU A 20 3.54 1.23 13.27
C LEU A 20 4.31 1.23 14.61
N GLY A 21 5.36 0.43 14.74
CA GLY A 21 6.22 0.41 15.92
C GLY A 21 6.92 1.75 16.16
N ILE A 22 7.47 2.34 15.10
CA ILE A 22 8.11 3.67 15.14
C ILE A 22 7.08 4.75 15.51
N SER A 23 5.93 4.73 14.85
CA SER A 23 4.82 5.67 15.10
C SER A 23 4.43 5.68 16.58
N LYS A 24 4.19 4.50 17.16
CA LYS A 24 3.85 4.35 18.59
C LYS A 24 4.97 4.85 19.50
N LYS A 25 6.23 4.47 19.21
CA LYS A 25 7.38 4.82 20.06
C LYS A 25 7.63 6.33 20.13
N PHE A 26 7.45 7.03 19.02
CA PHE A 26 7.73 8.48 18.94
C PHE A 26 6.48 9.36 18.99
N ASN A 27 5.30 8.75 19.12
CA ASN A 27 4.01 9.44 19.05
C ASN A 27 3.86 10.26 17.76
N PHE A 28 4.16 9.61 16.62
CA PHE A 28 4.01 10.18 15.28
C PHE A 28 2.72 9.66 14.64
N SER A 29 2.16 10.41 13.71
CA SER A 29 1.04 9.93 12.90
C SER A 29 1.51 8.87 11.90
N TYR A 30 0.77 7.78 11.75
CA TYR A 30 1.08 6.69 10.82
C TYR A 30 0.14 6.68 9.62
N PHE A 31 0.69 6.41 8.43
CA PHE A 31 -0.06 6.24 7.22
C PHE A 31 0.44 5.09 6.35
N ASP A 32 -0.38 4.04 6.22
CA ASP A 32 -0.21 2.99 5.21
C ASP A 32 -0.78 3.48 3.89
N THR A 33 0.08 3.87 2.94
CA THR A 33 -0.40 4.34 1.63
C THR A 33 -0.98 3.22 0.77
N GLY A 34 -0.70 1.98 1.08
CA GLY A 34 -1.26 0.80 0.42
C GLY A 34 -2.78 0.69 0.60
N ILE A 35 -3.32 1.31 1.67
CA ILE A 35 -4.76 1.29 1.94
C ILE A 35 -5.54 2.03 0.84
N LEU A 36 -5.01 3.13 0.32
CA LEU A 36 -5.67 3.90 -0.76
C LEU A 36 -5.90 3.06 -2.01
N TYR A 37 -4.90 2.27 -2.39
CA TYR A 37 -5.01 1.36 -3.54
C TYR A 37 -5.96 0.19 -3.28
N ARG A 38 -6.05 -0.26 -2.03
CA ARG A 38 -7.00 -1.31 -1.63
C ARG A 38 -8.43 -0.79 -1.60
N GLU A 39 -8.66 0.42 -1.13
CA GLU A 39 -9.97 1.06 -1.17
C GLU A 39 -10.44 1.25 -2.61
N LEU A 40 -9.58 1.76 -3.50
CA LEU A 40 -9.92 1.85 -4.93
C LEU A 40 -10.21 0.48 -5.56
N ALA A 41 -9.45 -0.56 -5.18
CA ALA A 41 -9.71 -1.92 -5.66
C ALA A 41 -11.06 -2.43 -5.15
N TYR A 42 -11.37 -2.21 -3.88
CA TYR A 42 -12.66 -2.58 -3.30
C TYR A 42 -13.82 -1.90 -4.02
N LEU A 43 -13.75 -0.56 -4.16
CA LEU A 43 -14.79 0.21 -4.85
C LEU A 43 -14.95 -0.19 -6.32
N SER A 44 -13.84 -0.52 -7.00
CA SER A 44 -13.90 -0.96 -8.40
C SER A 44 -14.55 -2.33 -8.54
N VAL A 45 -14.24 -3.26 -7.63
CA VAL A 45 -14.87 -4.59 -7.62
C VAL A 45 -16.34 -4.51 -7.21
N ASP A 46 -16.67 -3.66 -6.24
CA ASP A 46 -18.03 -3.45 -5.75
C ASP A 46 -18.94 -2.87 -6.83
N GLU A 47 -18.45 -1.87 -7.60
CA GLU A 47 -19.25 -1.18 -8.63
C GLU A 47 -19.29 -1.94 -9.97
N PHE A 48 -18.19 -2.60 -10.38
CA PHE A 48 -18.03 -3.14 -11.73
C PHE A 48 -17.70 -4.64 -11.79
N GLY A 49 -17.55 -5.33 -10.63
CA GLY A 49 -17.06 -6.70 -10.58
C GLY A 49 -15.54 -6.80 -10.76
N GLU A 50 -15.03 -8.04 -10.85
CA GLU A 50 -13.57 -8.28 -10.99
C GLU A 50 -13.01 -7.89 -12.37
N ASP A 51 -13.86 -7.78 -13.39
CA ASP A 51 -13.49 -7.45 -14.78
C ASP A 51 -13.50 -5.94 -15.06
N PHE A 52 -13.37 -5.10 -14.03
CA PHE A 52 -13.31 -3.65 -14.18
C PHE A 52 -12.16 -3.23 -15.11
N THR A 53 -12.39 -2.18 -15.90
CA THR A 53 -11.40 -1.60 -16.81
C THR A 53 -10.53 -0.54 -16.13
N LYS A 54 -9.41 -0.18 -16.79
CA LYS A 54 -8.57 0.95 -16.36
C LYS A 54 -9.37 2.25 -16.25
N GLU A 55 -10.26 2.50 -17.19
CA GLU A 55 -11.13 3.69 -17.27
C GLU A 55 -12.09 3.75 -16.08
N ASN A 56 -12.67 2.60 -15.68
CA ASN A 56 -13.50 2.49 -14.49
C ASN A 56 -12.75 2.96 -13.23
N VAL A 57 -11.54 2.43 -13.04
CA VAL A 57 -10.71 2.81 -11.88
C VAL A 57 -10.36 4.29 -11.89
N ILE A 58 -9.99 4.85 -13.04
CA ILE A 58 -9.66 6.27 -13.16
C ILE A 58 -10.89 7.14 -12.84
N LYS A 59 -12.08 6.72 -13.28
CA LYS A 59 -13.34 7.41 -12.96
C LYS A 59 -13.58 7.45 -11.44
N ILE A 60 -13.47 6.31 -10.76
CA ILE A 60 -13.58 6.25 -9.29
C ILE A 60 -12.51 7.14 -8.65
N ALA A 61 -11.24 7.00 -9.06
CA ALA A 61 -10.12 7.72 -8.46
C ALA A 61 -10.28 9.25 -8.53
N LYS A 62 -10.87 9.80 -9.60
CA LYS A 62 -11.12 11.25 -9.75
C LYS A 62 -12.07 11.80 -8.69
N HIS A 63 -13.01 11.00 -8.21
CA HIS A 63 -14.00 11.37 -7.21
C HIS A 63 -13.68 10.80 -5.82
N TYR A 64 -12.59 10.04 -5.72
CA TYR A 64 -12.21 9.35 -4.50
C TYR A 64 -11.84 10.35 -3.40
N LYS A 65 -12.46 10.17 -2.26
CA LYS A 65 -12.09 10.82 -1.00
C LYS A 65 -11.67 9.71 -0.05
N TYR A 66 -10.50 9.85 0.55
CA TYR A 66 -10.04 8.91 1.57
C TYR A 66 -11.11 8.80 2.67
N ASN A 67 -11.66 7.61 2.79
CA ASN A 67 -12.65 7.27 3.79
C ASN A 67 -12.25 5.92 4.39
N VAL A 68 -12.25 5.81 5.71
CA VAL A 68 -11.84 4.58 6.38
C VAL A 68 -12.88 3.50 6.11
N ILE A 69 -12.65 2.70 5.05
CA ILE A 69 -13.41 1.45 4.82
C ILE A 69 -12.90 0.42 5.83
N ASP A 70 -13.79 -0.43 6.32
CA ASP A 70 -13.44 -1.53 7.21
C ASP A 70 -12.25 -2.33 6.63
N GLU A 71 -11.14 -2.33 7.36
CA GLU A 71 -9.90 -2.98 6.91
C GLU A 71 -10.07 -4.47 6.64
N THR A 72 -11.03 -5.14 7.28
CA THR A 72 -11.29 -6.58 7.04
C THR A 72 -11.69 -6.84 5.60
N LYS A 73 -12.51 -5.96 5.02
CA LYS A 73 -12.92 -6.01 3.61
C LYS A 73 -11.76 -5.77 2.65
N LEU A 74 -10.76 -4.99 3.08
CA LEU A 74 -9.61 -4.63 2.26
C LEU A 74 -8.48 -5.68 2.26
N ARG A 75 -8.54 -6.68 3.16
CA ARG A 75 -7.45 -7.67 3.32
C ARG A 75 -7.56 -8.90 2.43
N SER A 76 -8.67 -9.09 1.69
CA SER A 76 -8.86 -10.26 0.84
C SER A 76 -7.78 -10.39 -0.25
N PRO A 77 -7.47 -11.62 -0.72
CA PRO A 77 -6.53 -11.87 -1.81
C PRO A 77 -6.92 -11.15 -3.10
N VAL A 78 -8.22 -11.12 -3.42
CA VAL A 78 -8.78 -10.45 -4.61
C VAL A 78 -8.47 -8.95 -4.57
N ILE A 79 -8.80 -8.30 -3.45
CA ILE A 79 -8.51 -6.87 -3.27
C ILE A 79 -7.00 -6.61 -3.29
N GLY A 80 -6.21 -7.47 -2.66
CA GLY A 80 -4.75 -7.35 -2.67
C GLY A 80 -4.12 -7.47 -4.05
N LYS A 81 -4.65 -8.37 -4.91
CA LYS A 81 -4.25 -8.54 -6.32
C LYS A 81 -4.62 -7.28 -7.13
N ASN A 82 -5.87 -6.85 -7.04
CA ASN A 82 -6.40 -5.72 -7.78
C ASN A 82 -5.74 -4.40 -7.36
N ALA A 83 -5.49 -4.18 -6.06
CA ALA A 83 -4.72 -3.03 -5.58
C ALA A 83 -3.30 -2.95 -6.19
N SER A 84 -2.65 -4.10 -6.41
CA SER A 84 -1.34 -4.15 -7.07
C SER A 84 -1.43 -3.80 -8.57
N ILE A 85 -2.50 -4.20 -9.26
CA ILE A 85 -2.76 -3.84 -10.66
C ILE A 85 -3.07 -2.34 -10.74
N ILE A 86 -3.97 -1.84 -9.93
CA ILE A 86 -4.33 -0.41 -9.85
C ILE A 86 -3.12 0.46 -9.54
N GLY A 87 -2.23 -0.02 -8.66
CA GLY A 87 -0.97 0.65 -8.33
C GLY A 87 0.03 0.76 -9.49
N SER A 88 -0.17 0.05 -10.60
CA SER A 88 0.62 0.20 -11.82
C SER A 88 0.05 1.25 -12.80
N ILE A 89 -1.16 1.79 -12.56
CA ILE A 89 -1.81 2.77 -13.43
C ILE A 89 -1.25 4.18 -13.12
N PRO A 90 -0.52 4.83 -14.06
CA PRO A 90 0.13 6.12 -13.79
C PRO A 90 -0.86 7.23 -13.42
N GLU A 91 -2.02 7.26 -14.04
CA GLU A 91 -3.07 8.27 -13.82
C GLU A 91 -3.62 8.17 -12.39
N VAL A 92 -3.86 6.94 -11.90
CA VAL A 92 -4.32 6.70 -10.52
C VAL A 92 -3.23 7.13 -9.52
N ARG A 93 -1.98 6.77 -9.78
CA ARG A 93 -0.84 7.18 -8.94
C ARG A 93 -0.72 8.71 -8.85
N LYS A 94 -0.92 9.41 -9.98
CA LYS A 94 -0.92 10.88 -10.00
C LYS A 94 -2.01 11.48 -9.10
N ILE A 95 -3.21 10.91 -9.13
CA ILE A 95 -4.33 11.35 -8.28
C ILE A 95 -4.01 11.06 -6.80
N LEU A 96 -3.64 9.83 -6.47
CA LEU A 96 -3.38 9.42 -5.09
C LEU A 96 -2.15 10.12 -4.48
N LYS A 97 -1.17 10.51 -5.28
CA LYS A 97 0.02 11.26 -4.82
C LYS A 97 -0.36 12.53 -4.05
N LYS A 98 -1.39 13.24 -4.51
CA LYS A 98 -1.89 14.42 -3.81
C LYS A 98 -2.40 14.06 -2.42
N ILE A 99 -3.27 13.05 -2.33
CA ILE A 99 -3.84 12.58 -1.05
C ILE A 99 -2.73 12.16 -0.08
N GLN A 100 -1.72 11.42 -0.58
CA GLN A 100 -0.59 10.98 0.22
C GLN A 100 0.22 12.16 0.77
N ARG A 101 0.43 13.20 -0.02
CA ARG A 101 1.17 14.40 0.41
C ARG A 101 0.37 15.25 1.39
N ASP A 102 -0.93 15.39 1.17
CA ASP A 102 -1.82 16.15 2.04
C ASP A 102 -1.87 15.56 3.46
N PHE A 103 -1.57 14.26 3.62
CA PHE A 103 -1.51 13.63 4.94
C PHE A 103 -0.54 14.33 5.89
N LYS A 104 0.60 14.82 5.39
CA LYS A 104 1.59 15.52 6.21
C LYS A 104 1.01 16.76 6.90
N GLU A 105 0.10 17.47 6.23
CA GLU A 105 -0.51 18.70 6.73
C GLU A 105 -1.71 18.43 7.63
N LYS A 106 -2.42 17.32 7.36
CA LYS A 106 -3.65 16.92 8.05
C LYS A 106 -3.42 15.97 9.23
N ALA A 107 -2.18 15.50 9.41
CA ALA A 107 -1.86 14.52 10.43
C ALA A 107 -2.13 15.06 11.85
N PRO A 108 -2.77 14.26 12.73
CA PRO A 108 -3.16 14.72 14.07
C PRO A 108 -1.96 15.01 14.99
N HIS A 109 -0.82 14.37 14.75
CA HIS A 109 0.42 14.57 15.51
C HIS A 109 1.40 15.42 14.71
N HIS A 110 1.45 16.73 15.00
CA HIS A 110 2.29 17.66 14.27
C HIS A 110 3.80 17.47 14.44
N LYS A 111 4.25 16.67 15.42
CA LYS A 111 5.69 16.42 15.67
C LYS A 111 6.33 15.59 14.55
N GLY A 112 5.61 14.63 13.99
CA GLY A 112 6.14 13.79 12.93
C GLY A 112 5.11 12.85 12.32
N ILE A 113 5.48 12.32 11.15
CA ILE A 113 4.72 11.31 10.42
C ILE A 113 5.62 10.13 10.04
N VAL A 114 5.05 8.94 10.06
CA VAL A 114 5.64 7.73 9.49
C VAL A 114 4.75 7.27 8.37
N VAL A 115 5.29 7.17 7.18
CA VAL A 115 4.53 6.80 5.97
C VAL A 115 5.19 5.59 5.34
N ASP A 116 4.41 4.53 5.08
CA ASP A 116 4.95 3.35 4.40
C ASP A 116 4.29 3.09 3.05
N GLY A 117 5.09 2.50 2.15
CA GLY A 117 4.63 2.21 0.79
C GLY A 117 5.67 1.53 -0.09
N ARG A 118 5.86 2.06 -1.31
CA ARG A 118 6.79 1.52 -2.31
C ARG A 118 7.74 2.57 -2.88
N ASP A 119 7.35 3.81 -2.85
CA ASP A 119 8.04 4.95 -3.46
C ASP A 119 7.90 6.21 -2.59
N ILE A 120 7.76 6.01 -1.29
CA ILE A 120 7.55 7.10 -0.34
C ILE A 120 8.77 8.01 -0.30
N GLY A 121 9.95 7.42 -0.13
CA GLY A 121 11.22 8.16 -0.02
C GLY A 121 11.78 8.67 -1.34
N THR A 122 11.21 8.23 -2.49
CA THR A 122 11.67 8.63 -3.82
C THR A 122 10.71 9.59 -4.53
N VAL A 123 9.39 9.35 -4.42
CA VAL A 123 8.37 10.08 -5.20
C VAL A 123 7.44 10.92 -4.32
N ILE A 124 6.98 10.36 -3.19
CA ILE A 124 5.97 11.03 -2.35
C ILE A 124 6.62 12.09 -1.47
N PHE A 125 7.60 11.68 -0.66
CA PHE A 125 8.39 12.54 0.24
C PHE A 125 9.89 12.41 -0.04
N PRO A 126 10.38 12.90 -1.20
CA PRO A 126 11.79 12.81 -1.57
C PRO A 126 12.72 13.52 -0.58
N ASN A 127 12.19 14.49 0.18
CA ASN A 127 12.91 15.21 1.23
C ASN A 127 12.55 14.71 2.64
N ALA A 128 12.14 13.44 2.80
CA ALA A 128 11.93 12.85 4.12
C ALA A 128 13.22 12.88 4.95
N ASN A 129 13.08 13.17 6.26
CA ASN A 129 14.21 13.26 7.18
C ASN A 129 14.95 11.94 7.34
N ILE A 130 14.18 10.82 7.34
CA ILE A 130 14.73 9.46 7.37
C ILE A 130 14.03 8.64 6.30
N LYS A 131 14.80 7.81 5.61
CA LYS A 131 14.30 6.89 4.60
C LYS A 131 14.82 5.49 4.88
N PHE A 132 13.90 4.52 4.97
CA PHE A 132 14.22 3.11 5.10
C PHE A 132 13.73 2.35 3.86
N PHE A 133 14.52 1.38 3.43
CA PHE A 133 14.06 0.37 2.48
C PHE A 133 14.14 -0.99 3.16
N ILE A 134 12.98 -1.61 3.39
CA ILE A 134 12.86 -2.88 4.10
C ILE A 134 12.75 -4.03 3.11
N SER A 135 13.66 -4.96 3.19
CA SER A 135 13.65 -6.18 2.38
C SER A 135 13.61 -7.43 3.25
N ALA A 136 13.09 -8.50 2.67
CA ALA A 136 13.16 -9.85 3.21
C ALA A 136 13.19 -10.84 2.03
N SER A 137 13.71 -12.03 2.25
CA SER A 137 13.73 -13.06 1.21
C SER A 137 12.32 -13.41 0.75
N LEU A 138 12.17 -13.83 -0.51
CA LEU A 138 10.87 -14.24 -1.04
C LEU A 138 10.22 -15.33 -0.17
N LYS A 139 11.03 -16.29 0.32
CA LYS A 139 10.57 -17.37 1.19
C LYS A 139 9.96 -16.85 2.50
N GLU A 140 10.65 -15.92 3.17
CA GLU A 140 10.15 -15.32 4.42
C GLU A 140 8.89 -14.48 4.20
N ARG A 141 8.85 -13.72 3.11
CA ARG A 141 7.66 -12.95 2.74
C ARG A 141 6.46 -13.85 2.43
N ALA A 142 6.72 -14.98 1.76
CA ALA A 142 5.69 -15.96 1.45
C ALA A 142 5.15 -16.66 2.70
N LYS A 143 6.01 -17.01 3.66
CA LYS A 143 5.56 -17.59 4.95
C LYS A 143 4.64 -16.62 5.70
N ARG A 144 5.05 -15.37 5.86
CA ARG A 144 4.25 -14.34 6.54
C ARG A 144 2.90 -14.15 5.84
N ARG A 145 2.92 -14.08 4.51
CA ARG A 145 1.69 -13.88 3.73
C ARG A 145 0.76 -15.09 3.77
N LEU A 146 1.30 -16.30 3.85
CA LEU A 146 0.49 -17.51 4.03
C LEU A 146 -0.23 -17.49 5.38
N ILE A 147 0.44 -17.08 6.47
CA ILE A 147 -0.17 -16.93 7.79
C ILE A 147 -1.31 -15.90 7.71
N ASP A 148 -1.08 -14.72 7.11
CA ASP A 148 -2.13 -13.71 6.94
C ASP A 148 -3.38 -14.27 6.23
N PHE A 149 -3.19 -15.14 5.22
CA PHE A 149 -4.30 -15.76 4.49
C PHE A 149 -5.03 -16.82 5.32
N LEU A 150 -4.29 -17.65 6.05
CA LEU A 150 -4.88 -18.66 6.93
C LEU A 150 -5.71 -18.02 8.06
N ASP A 151 -5.21 -16.93 8.65
CA ASP A 151 -5.94 -16.16 9.66
C ASP A 151 -7.24 -15.54 9.11
N SER A 152 -7.30 -15.32 7.79
CA SER A 152 -8.49 -14.84 7.09
C SER A 152 -9.39 -15.97 6.54
N ASN A 153 -9.17 -17.24 6.92
CA ASN A 153 -9.86 -18.43 6.42
C ASN A 153 -9.75 -18.65 4.88
N GLU A 154 -8.71 -18.10 4.27
CA GLU A 154 -8.46 -18.25 2.83
C GLU A 154 -7.63 -19.49 2.53
N LYS A 155 -8.14 -20.35 1.66
CA LYS A 155 -7.42 -21.56 1.22
C LYS A 155 -6.50 -21.22 0.05
N ILE A 156 -5.21 -21.07 0.33
CA ILE A 156 -4.18 -20.82 -0.68
C ILE A 156 -2.95 -21.68 -0.43
N SER A 157 -2.33 -22.20 -1.48
CA SER A 157 -1.09 -22.95 -1.34
C SER A 157 0.11 -22.01 -1.18
N TYR A 158 1.17 -22.50 -0.49
CA TYR A 158 2.43 -21.75 -0.36
C TYR A 158 3.04 -21.39 -1.73
N ASN A 159 2.94 -22.31 -2.70
CA ASN A 159 3.45 -22.08 -4.06
C ASN A 159 2.68 -20.97 -4.79
N ASP A 160 1.38 -20.87 -4.57
CA ASP A 160 0.59 -19.81 -5.17
C ASP A 160 0.87 -18.46 -4.53
N VAL A 161 1.13 -18.42 -3.21
CA VAL A 161 1.61 -17.21 -2.52
C VAL A 161 2.95 -16.75 -3.11
N ILE A 162 3.90 -17.65 -3.33
CA ILE A 162 5.18 -17.34 -3.98
C ILE A 162 4.95 -16.73 -5.37
N LYS A 163 4.14 -17.38 -6.22
CA LYS A 163 3.82 -16.87 -7.57
C LYS A 163 3.17 -15.50 -7.53
N GLN A 164 2.25 -15.26 -6.60
CA GLN A 164 1.61 -13.96 -6.42
C GLN A 164 2.61 -12.87 -6.02
N LEU A 165 3.51 -13.17 -5.08
CA LEU A 165 4.56 -12.23 -4.66
C LEU A 165 5.53 -11.92 -5.79
N GLN A 166 5.97 -12.92 -6.56
CA GLN A 166 6.85 -12.72 -7.71
C GLN A 166 6.20 -11.82 -8.77
N LYS A 167 4.93 -12.10 -9.14
CA LYS A 167 4.19 -11.24 -10.08
C LYS A 167 4.01 -9.82 -9.56
N ARG A 168 3.85 -9.65 -8.26
CA ARG A 168 3.74 -8.33 -7.64
C ARG A 168 5.07 -7.59 -7.65
N ASP A 169 6.16 -8.26 -7.26
CA ASP A 169 7.50 -7.68 -7.28
C ASP A 169 7.92 -7.26 -8.69
N GLN A 170 7.55 -8.06 -9.70
CA GLN A 170 7.78 -7.73 -11.10
C GLN A 170 7.04 -6.45 -11.49
N ARG A 171 5.73 -6.35 -11.20
CA ARG A 171 4.96 -5.13 -11.45
C ARG A 171 5.54 -3.92 -10.72
N ASP A 172 5.98 -4.10 -9.46
CA ASP A 172 6.55 -3.01 -8.66
C ASP A 172 7.88 -2.51 -9.27
N LYS A 173 8.68 -3.38 -9.92
CA LYS A 173 9.92 -3.03 -10.62
C LYS A 173 9.70 -2.37 -11.99
N GLU A 174 8.67 -2.79 -12.71
CA GLU A 174 8.39 -2.31 -14.09
C GLU A 174 7.63 -0.98 -14.12
N ARG A 175 7.29 -0.42 -12.97
CA ARG A 175 6.63 0.88 -12.91
C ARG A 175 7.52 1.96 -13.50
N SER A 176 6.95 2.77 -14.40
CA SER A 176 7.64 3.90 -15.04
C SER A 176 8.07 4.99 -14.06
N VAL A 177 7.54 4.99 -12.85
CA VAL A 177 7.86 5.93 -11.77
C VAL A 177 7.85 5.18 -10.46
N ALA A 178 8.98 4.82 -9.95
CA ALA A 178 9.19 4.25 -8.60
C ALA A 178 10.45 4.79 -7.96
#